data_eac3d596a62cca6992d9e3f8cfb4703a
#
_entry.id   eac3d596a62cca6992d9e3f8cfb4703a
#
_cell.length_a   1.000
_cell.length_b   1.000
_cell.length_c   1.000
_cell.angle_alpha   90.00
_cell.angle_beta   90.00
_cell.angle_gamma   90.00
#
_symmetry.space_group_name_H-M   'P 1'
#
loop_
_entity.id
_entity.type
_entity.pdbx_description
1 polymer ?
#
loop_
_entity_poly.entity_id
_entity_poly.type
_entity_poly.pdbx_seq_one_letter_code
_entity_poly.pdbx_strand_id
1 'polypeptide(L)'
;MIKPVRTMLFDLDGTIVDTNELIIRSFLEALKGVVPEGFSREHIIPSMGLTLSDQMKIFSGLEQVDHLIAAYREVNYRLHNELVKPFAYVGEVMDHLQKQGVRIGIVTTKMRLSTEKSLKFVGLYDYIVPDAIVTIDDVKNAKPHPEPVLMALDKLGVEPADAIMVGDSPVDMQSANAAGVVSVGVAWSLKGAEKLRESGAKHVIDDMRELYAFAGLEREKLAGR
;
A
#
# COMPACT_ATOMS: atom_id res chain seq x y z
N MET A 1 -9.28 25.10 0.29
CA MET A 1 -8.35 24.63 1.34
C MET A 1 -8.83 23.23 1.76
N ILE A 2 -7.92 22.27 1.89
CA ILE A 2 -8.25 20.92 2.38
C ILE A 2 -8.56 21.03 3.87
N LYS A 3 -9.69 20.46 4.32
CA LYS A 3 -9.97 20.35 5.76
C LYS A 3 -8.91 19.46 6.41
N PRO A 4 -8.23 19.89 7.48
CA PRO A 4 -7.25 19.06 8.15
C PRO A 4 -7.85 17.74 8.63
N VAL A 5 -7.19 16.62 8.29
CA VAL A 5 -7.59 15.28 8.74
C VAL A 5 -6.79 14.86 9.97
N ARG A 6 -7.35 13.95 10.75
CA ARG A 6 -6.72 13.35 11.94
C ARG A 6 -6.51 11.85 11.79
N THR A 7 -6.75 11.33 10.60
CA THR A 7 -6.55 9.91 10.28
C THR A 7 -6.01 9.78 8.87
N MET A 8 -4.96 8.99 8.73
CA MET A 8 -4.36 8.65 7.46
C MET A 8 -4.25 7.14 7.34
N LEU A 9 -4.87 6.59 6.30
CA LEU A 9 -4.73 5.19 5.93
C LEU A 9 -3.70 5.07 4.82
N PHE A 10 -2.88 4.04 4.88
CA PHE A 10 -1.84 3.79 3.88
C PHE A 10 -1.98 2.38 3.32
N ASP A 11 -1.80 2.23 2.00
CA ASP A 11 -1.33 0.97 1.47
C ASP A 11 0.13 0.75 1.90
N LEU A 12 0.59 -0.50 1.81
CA LEU A 12 1.92 -0.90 2.25
C LEU A 12 2.92 -0.92 1.11
N ASP A 13 2.72 -1.90 0.20
CA ASP A 13 3.68 -2.25 -0.85
C ASP A 13 3.67 -1.21 -1.97
N GLY A 14 4.80 -0.57 -2.26
CA GLY A 14 4.88 0.50 -3.26
C GLY A 14 4.46 1.88 -2.75
N THR A 15 3.91 1.97 -1.54
CA THR A 15 3.45 3.23 -0.94
C THR A 15 4.38 3.70 0.17
N ILE A 16 4.48 2.96 1.27
CA ILE A 16 5.34 3.30 2.42
C ILE A 16 6.55 2.36 2.53
N VAL A 17 6.44 1.16 1.99
CA VAL A 17 7.54 0.19 1.91
C VAL A 17 7.83 -0.13 0.45
N ASP A 18 9.07 0.09 0.04
CA ASP A 18 9.57 -0.31 -1.27
C ASP A 18 9.83 -1.83 -1.27
N THR A 19 8.85 -2.54 -1.78
CA THR A 19 8.86 -3.98 -2.00
C THR A 19 8.82 -4.32 -3.49
N ASN A 20 8.97 -3.34 -4.36
CA ASN A 20 8.77 -3.48 -5.80
C ASN A 20 9.64 -4.58 -6.39
N GLU A 21 10.96 -4.54 -6.15
CA GLU A 21 11.86 -5.56 -6.66
C GLU A 21 11.63 -6.93 -5.99
N LEU A 22 11.26 -6.95 -4.72
CA LEU A 22 10.89 -8.19 -4.02
C LEU A 22 9.70 -8.87 -4.70
N ILE A 23 8.63 -8.13 -4.97
CA ILE A 23 7.41 -8.64 -5.60
C ILE A 23 7.71 -9.13 -7.01
N ILE A 24 8.40 -8.31 -7.82
CA ILE A 24 8.72 -8.63 -9.22
C ILE A 24 9.58 -9.88 -9.30
N ARG A 25 10.68 -9.98 -8.52
CA ARG A 25 11.54 -11.17 -8.52
C ARG A 25 10.81 -12.41 -8.01
N SER A 26 9.93 -12.25 -7.01
CA SER A 26 9.14 -13.38 -6.52
C SER A 26 8.21 -13.95 -7.59
N PHE A 27 7.58 -13.11 -8.39
CA PHE A 27 6.76 -13.56 -9.53
C PHE A 27 7.61 -14.21 -10.63
N LEU A 28 8.68 -13.56 -11.04
CA LEU A 28 9.54 -14.08 -12.12
C LEU A 28 10.12 -15.46 -11.79
N GLU A 29 10.51 -15.68 -10.54
CA GLU A 29 11.06 -16.96 -10.10
C GLU A 29 9.96 -18.02 -9.92
N ALA A 30 8.84 -17.67 -9.29
CA ALA A 30 7.73 -18.61 -9.05
C ALA A 30 7.02 -19.05 -10.33
N LEU A 31 7.00 -18.21 -11.35
CA LEU A 31 6.32 -18.48 -12.62
C LEU A 31 7.27 -19.06 -13.70
N LYS A 32 8.53 -19.31 -13.37
CA LYS A 32 9.50 -19.88 -14.31
C LYS A 32 9.02 -21.24 -14.82
N GLY A 33 8.91 -21.37 -16.15
CA GLY A 33 8.40 -22.56 -16.81
C GLY A 33 6.87 -22.69 -16.84
N VAL A 34 6.14 -21.72 -16.26
CA VAL A 34 4.68 -21.65 -16.31
C VAL A 34 4.20 -20.63 -17.32
N VAL A 35 4.89 -19.49 -17.41
CA VAL A 35 4.59 -18.39 -18.34
C VAL A 35 5.45 -18.48 -19.60
N PRO A 36 5.01 -17.85 -20.73
CA PRO A 36 5.79 -17.82 -21.97
C PRO A 36 7.18 -17.19 -21.81
N GLU A 37 8.09 -17.55 -22.72
CA GLU A 37 9.35 -16.84 -22.87
C GLU A 37 9.11 -15.34 -23.11
N GLY A 38 9.90 -14.48 -22.46
CA GLY A 38 9.74 -13.02 -22.53
C GLY A 38 8.80 -12.44 -21.48
N PHE A 39 8.18 -13.25 -20.61
CA PHE A 39 7.46 -12.72 -19.46
C PHE A 39 8.42 -11.95 -18.54
N SER A 40 8.06 -10.73 -18.21
CA SER A 40 8.95 -9.75 -17.60
C SER A 40 8.22 -8.84 -16.60
N ARG A 41 8.94 -7.92 -16.01
CA ARG A 41 8.39 -6.92 -15.05
C ARG A 41 7.26 -6.08 -15.66
N GLU A 42 7.30 -5.81 -16.96
CA GLU A 42 6.30 -5.03 -17.69
C GLU A 42 4.93 -5.71 -17.69
N HIS A 43 4.91 -7.04 -17.59
CA HIS A 43 3.68 -7.83 -17.47
C HIS A 43 3.15 -7.86 -16.03
N ILE A 44 4.04 -7.73 -15.03
CA ILE A 44 3.71 -7.81 -13.61
C ILE A 44 3.18 -6.47 -13.09
N ILE A 45 3.86 -5.36 -13.39
CA ILE A 45 3.60 -4.03 -12.85
C ILE A 45 2.12 -3.61 -12.97
N PRO A 46 1.43 -3.79 -14.11
CA PRO A 46 0.04 -3.35 -14.26
C PRO A 46 -0.93 -3.98 -13.24
N SER A 47 -0.67 -5.19 -12.79
CA SER A 47 -1.54 -5.93 -11.86
C SER A 47 -1.14 -5.80 -10.39
N MET A 48 0.01 -5.19 -10.08
CA MET A 48 0.42 -4.95 -8.70
C MET A 48 -0.65 -4.16 -7.95
N GLY A 49 -0.94 -4.55 -6.71
CA GLY A 49 -2.05 -4.03 -5.91
C GLY A 49 -3.28 -4.95 -5.88
N LEU A 50 -3.47 -5.83 -6.88
CA LEU A 50 -4.44 -6.93 -6.82
C LEU A 50 -4.01 -7.99 -5.78
N THR A 51 -4.91 -8.93 -5.48
CA THR A 51 -4.55 -10.05 -4.60
C THR A 51 -3.54 -10.97 -5.26
N LEU A 52 -2.70 -11.64 -4.48
CA LEU A 52 -1.71 -12.59 -5.00
C LEU A 52 -2.37 -13.70 -5.83
N SER A 53 -3.53 -14.18 -5.39
CA SER A 53 -4.31 -15.21 -6.11
C SER A 53 -4.75 -14.72 -7.48
N ASP A 54 -5.31 -13.50 -7.56
CA ASP A 54 -5.77 -12.93 -8.84
C ASP A 54 -4.60 -12.74 -9.81
N GLN A 55 -3.48 -12.21 -9.32
CA GLN A 55 -2.28 -12.04 -10.13
C GLN A 55 -1.75 -13.38 -10.66
N MET A 56 -1.69 -14.42 -9.81
CA MET A 56 -1.26 -15.77 -10.24
C MET A 56 -2.17 -16.35 -11.31
N LYS A 57 -3.49 -16.19 -11.17
CA LYS A 57 -4.46 -16.61 -12.20
C LYS A 57 -4.29 -15.86 -13.51
N ILE A 58 -4.13 -14.54 -13.44
CA ILE A 58 -3.90 -13.68 -14.62
C ILE A 58 -2.65 -14.12 -15.39
N PHE A 59 -1.55 -14.39 -14.69
CA PHE A 59 -0.29 -14.69 -15.35
C PHE A 59 -0.21 -16.12 -15.86
N SER A 60 -0.72 -17.09 -15.09
CA SER A 60 -0.62 -18.51 -15.44
C SER A 60 -1.77 -19.01 -16.31
N GLY A 61 -2.92 -18.32 -16.30
CA GLY A 61 -4.16 -18.83 -16.91
C GLY A 61 -4.79 -20.01 -16.17
N LEU A 62 -4.29 -20.37 -14.98
CA LEU A 62 -4.78 -21.51 -14.20
C LEU A 62 -5.82 -21.04 -13.18
N GLU A 63 -6.84 -21.87 -12.93
CA GLU A 63 -7.80 -21.61 -11.84
C GLU A 63 -7.26 -22.00 -10.46
N GLN A 64 -6.48 -23.08 -10.39
CA GLN A 64 -5.86 -23.57 -9.16
C GLN A 64 -4.40 -23.12 -9.10
N VAL A 65 -4.10 -22.17 -8.23
CA VAL A 65 -2.79 -21.48 -8.17
C VAL A 65 -2.06 -21.63 -6.84
N ASP A 66 -2.58 -22.50 -5.93
CA ASP A 66 -2.01 -22.65 -4.57
C ASP A 66 -0.53 -23.02 -4.58
N HIS A 67 -0.11 -23.90 -5.51
CA HIS A 67 1.29 -24.29 -5.68
C HIS A 67 2.17 -23.11 -6.15
N LEU A 68 1.65 -22.21 -7.02
CA LEU A 68 2.35 -21.02 -7.47
C LEU A 68 2.44 -19.97 -6.34
N ILE A 69 1.37 -19.83 -5.57
CA ILE A 69 1.34 -18.98 -4.38
C ILE A 69 2.38 -19.48 -3.35
N ALA A 70 2.49 -20.78 -3.14
CA ALA A 70 3.49 -21.34 -2.24
C ALA A 70 4.91 -21.06 -2.73
N ALA A 71 5.19 -21.27 -4.02
CA ALA A 71 6.49 -20.96 -4.63
C ALA A 71 6.83 -19.46 -4.51
N TYR A 72 5.87 -18.57 -4.81
CA TYR A 72 6.03 -17.12 -4.63
C TYR A 72 6.41 -16.77 -3.18
N ARG A 73 5.69 -17.33 -2.21
CA ARG A 73 5.93 -17.04 -0.79
C ARG A 73 7.31 -17.48 -0.32
N GLU A 74 7.79 -18.61 -0.80
CA GLU A 74 9.14 -19.11 -0.52
C GLU A 74 10.19 -18.11 -1.00
N VAL A 75 10.12 -17.69 -2.25
CA VAL A 75 11.03 -16.70 -2.84
C VAL A 75 10.93 -15.36 -2.10
N ASN A 76 9.70 -14.89 -1.89
CA ASN A 76 9.43 -13.62 -1.22
C ASN A 76 10.02 -13.61 0.20
N TYR A 77 9.84 -14.69 0.95
CA TYR A 77 10.39 -14.81 2.30
C TYR A 77 11.94 -14.82 2.30
N ARG A 78 12.54 -15.54 1.37
CA ARG A 78 14.00 -15.66 1.21
C ARG A 78 14.66 -14.33 0.87
N LEU A 79 14.07 -13.56 -0.04
CA LEU A 79 14.63 -12.29 -0.54
C LEU A 79 14.22 -11.06 0.29
N HIS A 80 13.27 -11.21 1.22
CA HIS A 80 12.67 -10.10 1.94
C HIS A 80 13.69 -9.14 2.56
N ASN A 81 14.61 -9.65 3.37
CA ASN A 81 15.53 -8.80 4.13
C ASN A 81 16.60 -8.12 3.24
N GLU A 82 16.80 -8.63 2.03
CA GLU A 82 17.73 -8.04 1.05
C GLU A 82 17.07 -6.88 0.27
N LEU A 83 15.78 -7.02 -0.04
CA LEU A 83 15.13 -6.16 -1.04
C LEU A 83 14.12 -5.17 -0.45
N VAL A 84 13.77 -5.30 0.84
CA VAL A 84 12.77 -4.44 1.48
C VAL A 84 13.43 -3.24 2.14
N LYS A 85 12.90 -2.04 1.88
CA LYS A 85 13.32 -0.78 2.52
C LYS A 85 12.14 0.19 2.60
N PRO A 86 12.15 1.17 3.51
CA PRO A 86 11.13 2.23 3.49
C PRO A 86 11.39 3.18 2.31
N PHE A 87 10.34 3.82 1.81
CA PHE A 87 10.51 4.97 0.93
C PHE A 87 11.08 6.17 1.70
N ALA A 88 11.61 7.15 0.96
CA ALA A 88 12.19 8.35 1.56
C ALA A 88 11.19 9.07 2.47
N TYR A 89 11.67 9.54 3.61
CA TYR A 89 10.94 10.36 4.60
C TYR A 89 9.75 9.69 5.28
N VAL A 90 9.39 8.44 4.96
CA VAL A 90 8.21 7.77 5.55
C VAL A 90 8.30 7.72 7.07
N GLY A 91 9.42 7.25 7.64
CA GLY A 91 9.59 7.18 9.10
C GLY A 91 9.51 8.55 9.77
N GLU A 92 10.17 9.57 9.18
CA GLU A 92 10.12 10.96 9.66
C GLU A 92 8.68 11.49 9.69
N VAL A 93 7.95 11.28 8.58
CA VAL A 93 6.58 11.77 8.43
C VAL A 93 5.65 11.07 9.40
N MET A 94 5.73 9.75 9.53
CA MET A 94 4.88 8.98 10.45
C MET A 94 5.14 9.36 11.92
N ASP A 95 6.39 9.49 12.33
CA ASP A 95 6.77 9.95 13.66
C ASP A 95 6.17 11.33 13.96
N HIS A 96 6.32 12.28 13.01
CA HIS A 96 5.79 13.62 13.22
C HIS A 96 4.26 13.64 13.26
N LEU A 97 3.59 12.96 12.32
CA LEU A 97 2.13 12.87 12.30
C LEU A 97 1.58 12.27 13.59
N GLN A 98 2.18 11.17 14.09
CA GLN A 98 1.78 10.53 15.33
C GLN A 98 1.93 11.48 16.53
N LYS A 99 3.05 12.22 16.64
CA LYS A 99 3.29 13.24 17.67
C LYS A 99 2.27 14.39 17.62
N GLN A 100 1.69 14.66 16.45
CA GLN A 100 0.63 15.66 16.27
C GLN A 100 -0.78 15.07 16.46
N GLY A 101 -0.88 13.81 16.92
CA GLY A 101 -2.15 13.16 17.21
C GLY A 101 -2.89 12.63 15.98
N VAL A 102 -2.21 12.51 14.82
CA VAL A 102 -2.76 11.87 13.63
C VAL A 102 -2.67 10.35 13.81
N ARG A 103 -3.79 9.66 13.64
CA ARG A 103 -3.86 8.20 13.70
C ARG A 103 -3.51 7.61 12.34
N ILE A 104 -2.70 6.55 12.37
CA ILE A 104 -2.20 5.89 11.15
C ILE A 104 -2.72 4.46 11.12
N GLY A 105 -3.33 4.07 10.00
CA GLY A 105 -3.77 2.71 9.73
C GLY A 105 -3.19 2.18 8.43
N ILE A 106 -3.24 0.86 8.24
CA ILE A 106 -2.81 0.16 7.04
C ILE A 106 -3.99 -0.55 6.40
N VAL A 107 -4.09 -0.42 5.07
CA VAL A 107 -5.10 -1.13 4.25
C VAL A 107 -4.40 -1.78 3.06
N THR A 108 -4.15 -3.08 3.13
CA THR A 108 -3.32 -3.79 2.15
C THR A 108 -3.95 -5.10 1.66
N THR A 109 -3.64 -5.51 0.43
CA THR A 109 -3.97 -6.84 -0.12
C THR A 109 -2.96 -7.93 0.26
N LYS A 110 -1.94 -7.58 1.06
CA LYS A 110 -0.95 -8.50 1.61
C LYS A 110 -1.52 -9.23 2.82
N MET A 111 -1.00 -10.43 3.12
CA MET A 111 -1.35 -11.19 4.32
C MET A 111 -0.79 -10.52 5.59
N ARG A 112 -1.48 -10.67 6.71
CA ARG A 112 -1.12 -10.08 8.01
C ARG A 112 0.32 -10.40 8.42
N LEU A 113 0.71 -11.67 8.39
CA LEU A 113 2.05 -12.10 8.79
C LEU A 113 3.15 -11.37 8.00
N SER A 114 2.97 -11.26 6.68
CA SER A 114 3.93 -10.58 5.80
C SER A 114 3.90 -9.07 5.97
N THR A 115 2.73 -8.48 6.24
CA THR A 115 2.53 -7.06 6.53
C THR A 115 3.29 -6.67 7.79
N GLU A 116 3.03 -7.35 8.88
CA GLU A 116 3.70 -7.08 10.17
C GLU A 116 5.21 -7.30 10.10
N LYS A 117 5.65 -8.37 9.40
CA LYS A 117 7.08 -8.62 9.18
C LYS A 117 7.73 -7.43 8.48
N SER A 118 7.13 -6.91 7.39
CA SER A 118 7.68 -5.79 6.65
C SER A 118 7.70 -4.51 7.49
N LEU A 119 6.60 -4.18 8.17
CA LEU A 119 6.51 -2.99 9.04
C LEU A 119 7.56 -3.02 10.18
N LYS A 120 7.71 -4.17 10.85
CA LYS A 120 8.71 -4.35 11.91
C LYS A 120 10.13 -4.25 11.36
N PHE A 121 10.39 -4.85 10.20
CA PHE A 121 11.72 -4.85 9.58
C PHE A 121 12.19 -3.44 9.20
N VAL A 122 11.28 -2.60 8.70
CA VAL A 122 11.61 -1.21 8.33
C VAL A 122 11.39 -0.19 9.45
N GLY A 123 11.02 -0.64 10.67
CA GLY A 123 10.85 0.22 11.84
C GLY A 123 9.61 1.12 11.81
N LEU A 124 8.56 0.74 11.08
CA LEU A 124 7.33 1.53 10.96
C LEU A 124 6.16 1.02 11.81
N TYR A 125 6.29 -0.18 12.40
CA TYR A 125 5.20 -0.85 13.09
C TYR A 125 4.61 -0.03 14.26
N ASP A 126 5.46 0.62 15.03
CA ASP A 126 5.08 1.35 16.26
C ASP A 126 4.33 2.68 15.97
N TYR A 127 4.34 3.14 14.73
CA TYR A 127 3.54 4.30 14.32
C TYR A 127 2.10 3.96 13.96
N ILE A 128 1.80 2.67 13.75
CA ILE A 128 0.49 2.21 13.29
C ILE A 128 -0.39 1.86 14.49
N VAL A 129 -1.67 2.23 14.43
CA VAL A 129 -2.66 1.72 15.38
C VAL A 129 -2.86 0.22 15.11
N PRO A 130 -2.52 -0.69 16.05
CA PRO A 130 -2.48 -2.12 15.76
C PRO A 130 -3.80 -2.70 15.23
N ASP A 131 -4.92 -2.28 15.79
CA ASP A 131 -6.24 -2.72 15.35
C ASP A 131 -6.62 -2.20 13.95
N ALA A 132 -5.99 -1.10 13.51
CA ALA A 132 -6.20 -0.51 12.19
C ALA A 132 -5.28 -1.05 11.09
N ILE A 133 -4.59 -2.16 11.31
CA ILE A 133 -3.95 -2.92 10.25
C ILE A 133 -5.01 -3.84 9.64
N VAL A 134 -5.50 -3.51 8.46
CA VAL A 134 -6.46 -4.31 7.68
C VAL A 134 -5.75 -4.94 6.49
N THR A 135 -5.85 -6.25 6.41
CA THR A 135 -5.13 -7.10 5.45
C THR A 135 -6.12 -7.95 4.65
N ILE A 136 -5.64 -8.70 3.67
CA ILE A 136 -6.50 -9.65 2.93
C ILE A 136 -7.14 -10.69 3.85
N ASP A 137 -6.53 -11.00 4.98
CA ASP A 137 -7.02 -12.00 5.92
C ASP A 137 -8.23 -11.52 6.73
N ASP A 138 -8.52 -10.22 6.72
CA ASP A 138 -9.56 -9.59 7.54
C ASP A 138 -10.87 -9.34 6.76
N VAL A 139 -10.84 -9.40 5.43
CA VAL A 139 -11.94 -8.95 4.57
C VAL A 139 -12.41 -10.05 3.62
N LYS A 140 -13.67 -9.94 3.21
CA LYS A 140 -14.23 -10.82 2.17
C LYS A 140 -13.94 -10.29 0.77
N ASN A 141 -13.99 -8.97 0.63
CA ASN A 141 -13.78 -8.28 -0.64
C ASN A 141 -12.56 -7.38 -0.53
N ALA A 142 -11.51 -7.72 -1.26
CA ALA A 142 -10.29 -6.92 -1.33
C ALA A 142 -10.51 -5.61 -2.12
N LYS A 143 -9.55 -4.68 -2.04
CA LYS A 143 -9.49 -3.52 -2.94
C LYS A 143 -9.62 -4.00 -4.40
N PRO A 144 -10.42 -3.37 -5.26
CA PRO A 144 -10.99 -2.02 -5.16
C PRO A 144 -12.30 -1.90 -4.38
N HIS A 145 -12.81 -2.98 -3.75
CA HIS A 145 -14.00 -2.89 -2.91
C HIS A 145 -13.76 -1.95 -1.72
N PRO A 146 -14.75 -1.16 -1.24
CA PRO A 146 -14.58 -0.22 -0.11
C PRO A 146 -14.41 -0.91 1.25
N GLU A 147 -14.75 -2.20 1.37
CA GLU A 147 -14.77 -2.93 2.64
C GLU A 147 -13.48 -2.77 3.48
N PRO A 148 -12.25 -2.91 2.91
CA PRO A 148 -11.04 -2.80 3.72
C PRO A 148 -10.84 -1.39 4.29
N VAL A 149 -11.17 -0.36 3.52
CA VAL A 149 -11.07 1.05 3.96
C VAL A 149 -12.10 1.34 5.04
N LEU A 150 -13.36 0.95 4.83
CA LEU A 150 -14.43 1.12 5.81
C LEU A 150 -14.14 0.39 7.11
N MET A 151 -13.60 -0.83 7.04
CA MET A 151 -13.20 -1.60 8.22
C MET A 151 -12.09 -0.89 9.01
N ALA A 152 -11.09 -0.31 8.35
CA ALA A 152 -10.03 0.45 9.02
C ALA A 152 -10.58 1.70 9.71
N LEU A 153 -11.52 2.40 9.07
CA LEU A 153 -12.18 3.56 9.65
C LEU A 153 -13.04 3.19 10.88
N ASP A 154 -13.80 2.10 10.79
CA ASP A 154 -14.63 1.59 11.91
C ASP A 154 -13.75 1.27 13.12
N LYS A 155 -12.66 0.53 12.92
CA LYS A 155 -11.69 0.23 13.97
C LYS A 155 -11.04 1.47 14.60
N LEU A 156 -10.93 2.55 13.85
CA LEU A 156 -10.42 3.84 14.33
C LEU A 156 -11.54 4.75 14.89
N GLY A 157 -12.81 4.40 14.70
CA GLY A 157 -13.95 5.23 15.09
C GLY A 157 -13.95 6.59 14.36
N VAL A 158 -13.74 6.57 13.03
CA VAL A 158 -13.57 7.77 12.19
C VAL A 158 -14.51 7.75 11.00
N GLU A 159 -15.13 8.89 10.74
CA GLU A 159 -15.94 9.07 9.54
C GLU A 159 -15.06 9.22 8.28
N PRO A 160 -15.52 8.76 7.12
CA PRO A 160 -14.76 8.85 5.86
C PRO A 160 -14.26 10.26 5.52
N ALA A 161 -15.09 11.29 5.83
CA ALA A 161 -14.77 12.70 5.56
C ALA A 161 -13.60 13.26 6.39
N ASP A 162 -13.18 12.57 7.45
CA ASP A 162 -12.11 12.99 8.36
C ASP A 162 -10.81 12.19 8.15
N ALA A 163 -10.75 11.40 7.08
CA ALA A 163 -9.60 10.57 6.71
C ALA A 163 -9.15 10.77 5.27
N ILE A 164 -7.91 10.40 5.00
CA ILE A 164 -7.37 10.19 3.65
C ILE A 164 -6.85 8.76 3.51
N MET A 165 -6.83 8.26 2.27
CA MET A 165 -6.16 7.00 1.91
C MET A 165 -5.04 7.29 0.91
N VAL A 166 -3.82 6.90 1.27
CA VAL A 166 -2.62 7.05 0.45
C VAL A 166 -2.25 5.70 -0.17
N GLY A 167 -2.02 5.68 -1.49
CA GLY A 167 -1.71 4.44 -2.20
C GLY A 167 -1.00 4.65 -3.53
N ASP A 168 -0.45 3.57 -4.08
CA ASP A 168 0.34 3.56 -5.33
C ASP A 168 -0.38 2.91 -6.51
N SER A 169 -1.60 2.41 -6.31
CA SER A 169 -2.29 1.61 -7.32
C SER A 169 -3.72 2.10 -7.63
N PRO A 170 -4.25 1.80 -8.82
CA PRO A 170 -5.64 2.07 -9.18
C PRO A 170 -6.65 1.54 -8.17
N VAL A 171 -6.41 0.34 -7.60
CA VAL A 171 -7.35 -0.26 -6.65
C VAL A 171 -7.39 0.48 -5.32
N ASP A 172 -6.32 1.18 -4.92
CA ASP A 172 -6.32 2.05 -3.75
C ASP A 172 -7.23 3.26 -3.96
N MET A 173 -7.07 3.91 -5.10
CA MET A 173 -7.86 5.09 -5.47
C MET A 173 -9.34 4.74 -5.55
N GLN A 174 -9.67 3.63 -6.20
CA GLN A 174 -11.04 3.16 -6.37
C GLN A 174 -11.67 2.77 -5.03
N SER A 175 -10.95 2.02 -4.19
CA SER A 175 -11.43 1.60 -2.86
C SER A 175 -11.67 2.79 -1.93
N ALA A 176 -10.74 3.76 -1.90
CA ALA A 176 -10.87 5.00 -1.13
C ALA A 176 -12.09 5.82 -1.59
N ASN A 177 -12.23 6.04 -2.90
CA ASN A 177 -13.34 6.80 -3.45
C ASN A 177 -14.70 6.12 -3.19
N ALA A 178 -14.76 4.79 -3.32
CA ALA A 178 -15.96 4.01 -3.04
C ALA A 178 -16.36 4.04 -1.54
N ALA A 179 -15.36 4.19 -0.65
CA ALA A 179 -15.56 4.37 0.79
C ALA A 179 -15.88 5.82 1.20
N GLY A 180 -15.89 6.78 0.25
CA GLY A 180 -16.09 8.20 0.54
C GLY A 180 -14.88 8.90 1.15
N VAL A 181 -13.69 8.30 1.06
CA VAL A 181 -12.42 8.81 1.59
C VAL A 181 -11.66 9.55 0.48
N VAL A 182 -10.98 10.64 0.82
CA VAL A 182 -10.12 11.35 -0.13
C VAL A 182 -8.92 10.47 -0.49
N SER A 183 -8.79 10.14 -1.77
CA SER A 183 -7.70 9.33 -2.30
C SER A 183 -6.47 10.19 -2.65
N VAL A 184 -5.30 9.76 -2.19
CA VAL A 184 -4.02 10.41 -2.45
C VAL A 184 -3.08 9.40 -3.10
N GLY A 185 -2.72 9.64 -4.35
CA GLY A 185 -1.74 8.83 -5.08
C GLY A 185 -0.32 9.26 -4.77
N VAL A 186 0.64 8.32 -4.90
CA VAL A 186 2.07 8.62 -4.76
C VAL A 186 2.74 8.60 -6.14
N ALA A 187 3.49 9.66 -6.50
CA ALA A 187 4.11 9.79 -7.83
C ALA A 187 5.27 8.81 -8.07
N TRP A 188 5.84 8.23 -7.02
CA TRP A 188 6.86 7.18 -7.13
C TRP A 188 6.31 5.79 -7.46
N SER A 189 4.99 5.67 -7.65
CA SER A 189 4.36 4.45 -8.15
C SER A 189 4.97 3.99 -9.46
N LEU A 190 5.23 2.67 -9.60
CA LEU A 190 5.66 2.08 -10.86
C LEU A 190 4.63 2.20 -12.00
N LYS A 191 3.36 2.49 -11.65
CA LYS A 191 2.28 2.70 -12.62
C LYS A 191 2.21 4.13 -13.15
N GLY A 192 2.92 5.05 -12.48
CA GLY A 192 2.98 6.47 -12.82
C GLY A 192 1.79 7.28 -12.29
N ALA A 193 2.07 8.55 -12.04
CA ALA A 193 1.10 9.51 -11.46
C ALA A 193 -0.17 9.68 -12.32
N GLU A 194 -0.01 9.66 -13.65
CA GLU A 194 -1.14 9.82 -14.57
C GLU A 194 -2.15 8.69 -14.43
N LYS A 195 -1.67 7.44 -14.33
CA LYS A 195 -2.55 6.27 -14.13
C LYS A 195 -3.35 6.38 -12.84
N LEU A 196 -2.78 6.94 -11.78
CA LEU A 196 -3.49 7.17 -10.53
C LEU A 196 -4.56 8.26 -10.66
N ARG A 197 -4.26 9.36 -11.41
CA ARG A 197 -5.24 10.41 -11.72
C ARG A 197 -6.41 9.86 -12.53
N GLU A 198 -6.14 9.09 -13.59
CA GLU A 198 -7.16 8.40 -14.38
C GLU A 198 -8.04 7.47 -13.53
N SER A 199 -7.47 6.86 -12.49
CA SER A 199 -8.16 5.98 -11.56
C SER A 199 -8.90 6.71 -10.44
N GLY A 200 -8.92 8.05 -10.49
CA GLY A 200 -9.71 8.89 -9.60
C GLY A 200 -8.96 9.43 -8.38
N ALA A 201 -7.62 9.41 -8.37
CA ALA A 201 -6.86 10.09 -7.31
C ALA A 201 -7.27 11.56 -7.22
N LYS A 202 -7.67 11.99 -6.02
CA LYS A 202 -8.05 13.39 -5.76
C LYS A 202 -6.82 14.28 -5.66
N HIS A 203 -5.74 13.72 -5.17
CA HIS A 203 -4.42 14.34 -5.10
C HIS A 203 -3.35 13.32 -5.50
N VAL A 204 -2.21 13.83 -5.97
CA VAL A 204 -0.99 13.03 -6.16
C VAL A 204 0.14 13.82 -5.55
N ILE A 205 0.92 13.18 -4.67
CA ILE A 205 2.06 13.76 -3.99
C ILE A 205 3.37 13.23 -4.58
N ASP A 206 4.37 14.11 -4.69
CA ASP A 206 5.72 13.76 -5.16
C ASP A 206 6.68 13.44 -4.00
N ASP A 207 6.31 13.87 -2.80
CA ASP A 207 7.10 13.72 -1.58
C ASP A 207 6.20 13.39 -0.38
N MET A 208 6.59 12.41 0.42
CA MET A 208 5.80 11.98 1.59
C MET A 208 5.52 13.13 2.57
N ARG A 209 6.41 14.11 2.67
CA ARG A 209 6.25 15.29 3.54
C ARG A 209 5.12 16.24 3.13
N GLU A 210 4.57 16.09 1.91
CA GLU A 210 3.37 16.83 1.50
C GLU A 210 2.14 16.42 2.31
N LEU A 211 2.16 15.24 2.97
CA LEU A 211 1.10 14.81 3.86
C LEU A 211 0.90 15.73 5.07
N TYR A 212 1.90 16.52 5.45
CA TYR A 212 1.75 17.52 6.51
C TYR A 212 0.63 18.53 6.22
N ALA A 213 0.47 18.94 4.97
CA ALA A 213 -0.58 19.86 4.56
C ALA A 213 -1.99 19.27 4.79
N PHE A 214 -2.16 17.97 4.60
CA PHE A 214 -3.45 17.30 4.88
C PHE A 214 -3.77 17.24 6.38
N ALA A 215 -2.77 17.26 7.24
CA ALA A 215 -2.93 17.36 8.69
C ALA A 215 -3.05 18.81 9.19
N GLY A 216 -2.95 19.81 8.29
CA GLY A 216 -2.92 21.23 8.64
C GLY A 216 -1.61 21.67 9.29
N LEU A 217 -0.51 20.97 8.99
CA LEU A 217 0.83 21.24 9.52
C LEU A 217 1.68 21.94 8.46
N GLU A 218 2.54 22.87 8.90
CA GLU A 218 3.46 23.57 8.00
C GLU A 218 4.75 22.78 7.81
N ARG A 219 5.22 22.68 6.57
CA ARG A 219 6.47 21.99 6.19
C ARG A 219 7.73 22.69 6.75
N GLU A 220 7.69 24.01 6.95
CA GLU A 220 8.89 24.82 7.29
C GLU A 220 9.39 24.68 8.73
N LYS A 221 8.58 24.17 9.67
CA LYS A 221 8.99 24.04 11.09
C LYS A 221 9.89 22.83 11.38
N LEU A 222 10.20 22.00 10.38
CA LEU A 222 10.98 20.77 10.54
C LEU A 222 12.46 20.91 10.15
N ALA A 223 12.87 22.01 9.52
CA ALA A 223 14.25 22.24 9.09
C ALA A 223 15.20 22.77 10.18
N GLY A 224 14.76 22.82 11.43
CA GLY A 224 15.50 23.41 12.53
C GLY A 224 15.56 22.56 13.79
N ARG A 225 16.17 21.37 13.72
CA ARG A 225 16.76 20.70 14.91
C ARG A 225 17.91 19.78 14.50
#